data_eb1a1c49f30f0ece0faebedf3031e68e
#
_entry.id   eb1a1c49f30f0ece0faebedf3031e68e
#
_cell.length_a   1.000
_cell.length_b   1.000
_cell.length_c   1.000
_cell.angle_alpha   90.00
_cell.angle_beta   90.00
_cell.angle_gamma   90.00
#
_symmetry.space_group_name_H-M   'P 1'
#
loop_
_entity.id
_entity.type
_entity.pdbx_description
1 polymer ?
#
loop_
_entity_poly.entity_id
_entity_poly.type
_entity_poly.pdbx_seq_one_letter_code
_entity_poly.pdbx_strand_id
1 'polypeptide(L)'
;MRPHIAVIAAILILTACATPEQQAARRQAQQRYEQDLQVALAAQCDRETAQLIRRQFDSGYAPMPDAERQIFKTRYTEKLSDPMFQACYKMAWQNYISQQQLKEVRLYRYYDDWGYPFYRPWW
;
A
#
# COMPACT_ATOMS: atom_id res chain seq x y z
N MET A 1 -40.41 4.34 35.23
CA MET A 1 -40.86 4.08 33.88
C MET A 1 -39.85 4.57 32.89
N ARG A 2 -39.51 3.76 31.93
CA ARG A 2 -38.64 3.88 30.74
C ARG A 2 -37.18 3.52 30.97
N PRO A 3 -36.86 2.25 31.27
CA PRO A 3 -35.48 1.72 31.21
C PRO A 3 -34.98 1.56 29.76
N HIS A 4 -35.85 1.61 28.74
CA HIS A 4 -35.48 1.36 27.34
C HIS A 4 -34.65 2.49 26.70
N ILE A 5 -34.78 3.72 27.14
CA ILE A 5 -34.02 4.87 26.61
C ILE A 5 -32.56 4.83 27.09
N ALA A 6 -32.30 4.36 28.30
CA ALA A 6 -30.95 4.22 28.84
C ALA A 6 -30.14 3.15 28.14
N VAL A 7 -30.78 2.06 27.67
CA VAL A 7 -30.11 0.97 26.95
C VAL A 7 -29.70 1.39 25.52
N ILE A 8 -30.53 2.19 24.85
CA ILE A 8 -30.22 2.67 23.49
C ILE A 8 -29.05 3.66 23.52
N ALA A 9 -28.97 4.52 24.56
CA ALA A 9 -27.85 5.44 24.72
C ALA A 9 -26.52 4.72 24.99
N ALA A 10 -26.53 3.62 25.70
CA ALA A 10 -25.34 2.81 25.98
C ALA A 10 -24.78 2.09 24.72
N ILE A 11 -25.63 1.71 23.77
CA ILE A 11 -25.22 1.01 22.54
C ILE A 11 -24.54 1.98 21.55
N LEU A 12 -24.91 3.27 21.56
CA LEU A 12 -24.32 4.28 20.69
C LEU A 12 -22.87 4.68 21.10
N ILE A 13 -22.48 4.42 22.34
CA ILE A 13 -21.12 4.71 22.83
C ILE A 13 -20.11 3.61 22.41
N LEU A 14 -20.56 2.43 22.04
CA LEU A 14 -19.72 1.30 21.64
C LEU A 14 -19.26 1.35 20.16
N THR A 15 -19.77 2.28 19.36
CA THR A 15 -19.18 2.61 18.07
C THR A 15 -17.98 3.54 18.28
N ALA A 16 -17.05 3.10 19.09
CA ALA A 16 -15.82 3.83 19.39
C ALA A 16 -15.03 3.99 18.08
N CYS A 17 -15.11 5.18 17.51
CA CYS A 17 -14.19 5.63 16.48
C CYS A 17 -12.77 5.32 16.91
N ALA A 18 -11.97 4.76 16.00
CA ALA A 18 -10.56 4.56 16.24
C ALA A 18 -9.95 5.84 16.82
N THR A 19 -9.17 5.73 17.91
CA THR A 19 -8.55 6.89 18.53
C THR A 19 -7.66 7.63 17.53
N PRO A 20 -7.42 8.94 17.66
CA PRO A 20 -6.52 9.69 16.79
C PRO A 20 -5.14 9.05 16.67
N GLU A 21 -4.65 8.44 17.75
CA GLU A 21 -3.38 7.70 17.78
C GLU A 21 -3.43 6.43 16.90
N GLN A 22 -4.52 5.66 16.98
CA GLN A 22 -4.71 4.48 16.14
C GLN A 22 -4.84 4.86 14.67
N GLN A 23 -5.50 5.96 14.35
CA GLN A 23 -5.60 6.48 12.99
C GLN A 23 -4.24 6.95 12.46
N ALA A 24 -3.45 7.63 13.30
CA ALA A 24 -2.09 8.05 12.96
C ALA A 24 -1.18 6.83 12.71
N ALA A 25 -1.24 5.83 13.57
CA ALA A 25 -0.48 4.58 13.40
C ALA A 25 -0.85 3.83 12.12
N ARG A 26 -2.14 3.75 11.77
CA ARG A 26 -2.61 3.13 10.51
C ARG A 26 -2.11 3.89 9.29
N ARG A 27 -2.18 5.23 9.30
CA ARG A 27 -1.65 6.06 8.20
C ARG A 27 -0.15 5.88 8.03
N GLN A 28 0.59 5.84 9.13
CA GLN A 28 2.03 5.62 9.09
C GLN A 28 2.38 4.22 8.55
N ALA A 29 1.65 3.18 8.97
CA ALA A 29 1.82 1.83 8.45
C ALA A 29 1.50 1.75 6.96
N GLN A 30 0.44 2.42 6.49
CA GLN A 30 0.08 2.51 5.09
C GLN A 30 1.18 3.20 4.26
N GLN A 31 1.70 4.33 4.72
CA GLN A 31 2.79 5.05 4.05
C GLN A 31 4.05 4.19 3.93
N ARG A 32 4.43 3.48 4.99
CA ARG A 32 5.58 2.56 4.97
C ARG A 32 5.37 1.43 3.96
N TYR A 33 4.18 0.84 3.95
CA TYR A 33 3.85 -0.21 2.97
C TYR A 33 3.98 0.30 1.53
N GLU A 34 3.47 1.49 1.23
CA GLU A 34 3.56 2.10 -0.10
C GLU A 34 5.01 2.40 -0.50
N GLN A 35 5.82 2.91 0.42
CA GLN A 35 7.25 3.14 0.21
C GLN A 35 8.00 1.82 -0.03
N ASP A 36 7.73 0.80 0.77
CA ASP A 36 8.34 -0.52 0.63
C ASP A 36 7.98 -1.16 -0.71
N LEU A 37 6.74 -1.02 -1.15
CA LEU A 37 6.27 -1.49 -2.45
C LEU A 37 7.00 -0.78 -3.59
N GLN A 38 7.13 0.54 -3.54
CA GLN A 38 7.86 1.32 -4.54
C GLN A 38 9.31 0.87 -4.67
N VAL A 39 9.99 0.67 -3.54
CA VAL A 39 11.37 0.19 -3.50
C VAL A 39 11.47 -1.24 -4.05
N ALA A 40 10.55 -2.12 -3.68
CA ALA A 40 10.53 -3.50 -4.15
C ALA A 40 10.33 -3.60 -5.68
N LEU A 41 9.44 -2.77 -6.24
CA LEU A 41 9.22 -2.70 -7.69
C LEU A 41 10.43 -2.10 -8.41
N ALA A 42 11.05 -1.07 -7.86
CA ALA A 42 12.27 -0.47 -8.42
C ALA A 42 13.45 -1.48 -8.41
N ALA A 43 13.55 -2.30 -7.37
CA ALA A 43 14.61 -3.31 -7.25
C ALA A 43 14.53 -4.42 -8.31
N GLN A 44 13.37 -4.63 -8.91
CA GLN A 44 13.21 -5.54 -10.06
C GLN A 44 13.92 -5.01 -11.31
N CYS A 45 14.10 -3.69 -11.40
CA CYS A 45 14.70 -3.01 -12.56
C CYS A 45 16.16 -2.64 -12.34
N ASP A 46 16.46 -1.97 -11.23
CA ASP A 46 17.83 -1.57 -10.86
C ASP A 46 17.95 -1.47 -9.34
N ARG A 47 18.83 -2.31 -8.79
CA ARG A 47 19.06 -2.37 -7.35
C ARG A 47 19.63 -1.08 -6.79
N GLU A 48 20.51 -0.41 -7.52
CA GLU A 48 21.10 0.88 -7.08
C GLU A 48 20.01 1.96 -7.00
N THR A 49 19.18 2.06 -8.01
CA THR A 49 18.05 3.02 -8.01
C THR A 49 17.09 2.74 -6.85
N ALA A 50 16.80 1.48 -6.57
CA ALA A 50 15.96 1.11 -5.43
C ALA A 50 16.57 1.55 -4.08
N GLN A 51 17.89 1.42 -3.91
CA GLN A 51 18.58 1.89 -2.71
C GLN A 51 18.55 3.41 -2.59
N LEU A 52 18.69 4.14 -3.70
CA LEU A 52 18.56 5.59 -3.72
C LEU A 52 17.14 6.05 -3.35
N ILE A 53 16.12 5.36 -3.87
CA ILE A 53 14.72 5.63 -3.51
C ILE A 53 14.50 5.37 -2.01
N ARG A 54 15.01 4.25 -1.47
CA ARG A 54 14.95 3.97 -0.04
C ARG A 54 15.59 5.08 0.78
N ARG A 55 16.80 5.48 0.41
CA ARG A 55 17.52 6.55 1.09
C ARG A 55 16.79 7.89 1.04
N GLN A 56 16.09 8.17 -0.06
CA GLN A 56 15.25 9.36 -0.17
C GLN A 56 14.09 9.34 0.84
N PHE A 57 13.43 8.20 1.02
CA PHE A 57 12.37 8.06 2.02
C PHE A 57 12.92 8.17 3.45
N ASP A 58 14.10 7.63 3.71
CA ASP A 58 14.72 7.65 5.03
C ASP A 58 15.39 8.99 5.36
N SER A 59 15.61 9.88 4.38
CA SER A 59 16.30 11.17 4.58
C SER A 59 15.57 12.12 5.54
N GLY A 60 14.27 11.94 5.71
CA GLY A 60 13.47 12.65 6.72
C GLY A 60 13.83 12.25 8.16
N TYR A 61 14.44 11.07 8.36
CA TYR A 61 14.81 10.53 9.67
C TYR A 61 16.32 10.64 9.95
N ALA A 62 17.13 10.63 8.90
CA ALA A 62 18.57 10.72 8.96
C ALA A 62 19.09 11.78 7.97
N PRO A 63 19.12 13.07 8.37
CA PRO A 63 19.55 14.14 7.49
C PRO A 63 21.02 13.94 7.08
N MET A 64 21.29 14.17 5.78
CA MET A 64 22.63 14.08 5.20
C MET A 64 23.37 15.42 5.32
N PRO A 65 24.71 15.43 5.47
CA PRO A 65 25.55 16.63 5.30
C PRO A 65 25.33 17.26 3.90
N ASP A 66 25.49 18.57 3.77
CA ASP A 66 25.20 19.29 2.52
C ASP A 66 26.01 18.81 1.32
N ALA A 67 27.30 18.51 1.50
CA ALA A 67 28.15 17.98 0.43
C ALA A 67 27.65 16.61 -0.06
N GLU A 68 27.30 15.71 0.85
CA GLU A 68 26.76 14.40 0.53
C GLU A 68 25.38 14.49 -0.13
N ARG A 69 24.54 15.43 0.32
CA ARG A 69 23.21 15.68 -0.25
C ARG A 69 23.28 16.09 -1.72
N GLN A 70 24.24 16.90 -2.13
CA GLN A 70 24.42 17.31 -3.52
C GLN A 70 24.81 16.11 -4.41
N ILE A 71 25.75 15.28 -3.95
CA ILE A 71 26.15 14.06 -4.66
C ILE A 71 24.97 13.10 -4.78
N PHE A 72 24.25 12.88 -3.69
CA PHE A 72 23.06 12.04 -3.66
C PHE A 72 22.00 12.54 -4.65
N LYS A 73 21.68 13.83 -4.63
CA LYS A 73 20.67 14.45 -5.50
C LYS A 73 21.02 14.28 -6.97
N THR A 74 22.27 14.50 -7.35
CA THR A 74 22.74 14.30 -8.73
C THR A 74 22.56 12.84 -9.16
N ARG A 75 23.03 11.91 -8.34
CA ARG A 75 22.93 10.46 -8.62
C ARG A 75 21.49 9.97 -8.69
N TYR A 76 20.67 10.43 -7.76
CA TYR A 76 19.23 10.12 -7.71
C TYR A 76 18.51 10.60 -8.97
N THR A 77 18.74 11.85 -9.39
CA THR A 77 18.13 12.40 -10.60
C THR A 77 18.58 11.67 -11.85
N GLU A 78 19.88 11.39 -11.98
CA GLU A 78 20.47 10.65 -13.10
C GLU A 78 19.82 9.27 -13.24
N LYS A 79 19.73 8.51 -12.17
CA LYS A 79 19.16 7.16 -12.17
C LYS A 79 17.66 7.13 -12.45
N LEU A 80 16.92 8.07 -11.89
CA LEU A 80 15.46 8.14 -12.12
C LEU A 80 15.10 8.64 -13.52
N SER A 81 15.97 9.41 -14.17
CA SER A 81 15.76 9.89 -15.53
C SER A 81 16.21 8.90 -16.61
N ASP A 82 16.81 7.77 -16.23
CA ASP A 82 17.18 6.72 -17.16
C ASP A 82 15.94 6.13 -17.86
N PRO A 83 15.81 6.21 -19.19
CA PRO A 83 14.66 5.72 -19.92
C PRO A 83 14.43 4.21 -19.74
N MET A 84 15.49 3.42 -19.62
CA MET A 84 15.38 1.97 -19.41
C MET A 84 14.80 1.66 -18.04
N PHE A 85 15.26 2.36 -17.00
CA PHE A 85 14.68 2.23 -15.67
C PHE A 85 13.21 2.63 -15.67
N GLN A 86 12.86 3.76 -16.27
CA GLN A 86 11.47 4.24 -16.32
C GLN A 86 10.53 3.26 -17.03
N ALA A 87 10.95 2.71 -18.16
CA ALA A 87 10.17 1.72 -18.90
C ALA A 87 9.97 0.43 -18.08
N CYS A 88 11.02 -0.09 -17.47
CA CYS A 88 10.95 -1.27 -16.61
C CYS A 88 10.05 -1.02 -15.39
N TYR A 89 10.23 0.10 -14.71
CA TYR A 89 9.47 0.44 -13.50
C TYR A 89 7.96 0.60 -13.79
N LYS A 90 7.62 1.22 -14.93
CA LYS A 90 6.24 1.28 -15.41
C LYS A 90 5.65 -0.11 -15.62
N MET A 91 6.39 -1.02 -16.25
CA MET A 91 5.95 -2.40 -16.47
C MET A 91 5.79 -3.16 -15.15
N ALA A 92 6.70 -2.96 -14.20
CA ALA A 92 6.61 -3.57 -12.87
C ALA A 92 5.32 -3.14 -12.13
N TRP A 93 4.97 -1.86 -12.20
CA TRP A 93 3.70 -1.35 -11.67
C TRP A 93 2.49 -1.94 -12.36
N GLN A 94 2.47 -1.98 -13.69
CA GLN A 94 1.37 -2.56 -14.44
C GLN A 94 1.15 -4.03 -14.11
N ASN A 95 2.24 -4.80 -14.00
CA ASN A 95 2.19 -6.19 -13.59
C ASN A 95 1.64 -6.36 -12.17
N TYR A 96 2.10 -5.56 -11.22
CA TYR A 96 1.59 -5.57 -9.85
C TYR A 96 0.08 -5.29 -9.80
N ILE A 97 -0.40 -4.23 -10.48
CA ILE A 97 -1.81 -3.89 -10.52
C ILE A 97 -2.64 -5.02 -11.14
N SER A 98 -2.18 -5.59 -12.25
CA SER A 98 -2.86 -6.71 -12.92
C SER A 98 -2.96 -7.93 -12.01
N GLN A 99 -1.91 -8.25 -11.25
CA GLN A 99 -1.95 -9.34 -10.27
C GLN A 99 -2.94 -9.09 -9.13
N GLN A 100 -3.06 -7.85 -8.66
CA GLN A 100 -4.05 -7.51 -7.63
C GLN A 100 -5.48 -7.66 -8.16
N GLN A 101 -5.76 -7.19 -9.37
CA GLN A 101 -7.06 -7.36 -10.03
C GLN A 101 -7.40 -8.84 -10.23
N LEU A 102 -6.45 -9.68 -10.61
CA LEU A 102 -6.65 -11.12 -10.74
C LEU A 102 -6.98 -11.80 -9.40
N LYS A 103 -6.38 -11.34 -8.30
CA LYS A 103 -6.71 -11.86 -6.95
C LYS A 103 -8.15 -11.52 -6.58
N GLU A 104 -8.60 -10.32 -6.86
CA GLU A 104 -9.98 -9.89 -6.61
C GLU A 104 -10.98 -10.73 -7.43
N VAL A 105 -10.74 -10.90 -8.74
CA VAL A 105 -11.60 -11.73 -9.61
C VAL A 105 -11.66 -13.18 -9.14
N ARG A 106 -10.54 -13.76 -8.68
CA ARG A 106 -10.52 -15.12 -8.12
C ARG A 106 -11.35 -15.21 -6.85
N LEU A 107 -11.31 -14.18 -6.01
CA LEU A 107 -12.10 -14.14 -4.78
C LEU A 107 -13.59 -14.08 -5.10
N TYR A 108 -14.03 -13.23 -6.04
CA TYR A 108 -15.42 -13.18 -6.51
C TYR A 108 -15.88 -14.52 -7.08
N ARG A 109 -15.10 -15.18 -7.92
CA ARG A 109 -15.42 -16.51 -8.45
C ARG A 109 -15.55 -17.56 -7.34
N TYR A 110 -14.72 -17.51 -6.33
CA TYR A 110 -14.80 -18.42 -5.21
C TYR A 110 -16.11 -18.26 -4.43
N TYR A 111 -16.55 -17.02 -4.22
CA TYR A 111 -17.84 -16.75 -3.56
C TYR A 111 -19.05 -17.11 -4.44
N ASP A 112 -18.99 -16.88 -5.73
CA ASP A 112 -20.05 -17.27 -6.68
C ASP A 112 -20.18 -18.80 -6.78
N ASP A 113 -19.09 -19.53 -6.78
CA ASP A 113 -19.08 -20.99 -6.85
C ASP A 113 -19.62 -21.63 -5.55
N TRP A 114 -19.45 -20.98 -4.41
CA TRP A 114 -20.02 -21.39 -3.12
C TRP A 114 -21.52 -21.08 -2.99
N GLY A 115 -22.00 -20.05 -3.69
CA GLY A 115 -23.42 -19.68 -3.71
C GLY A 115 -24.30 -20.60 -4.59
N TYR A 116 -23.71 -21.34 -5.52
CA TYR A 116 -24.43 -22.12 -6.54
C TYR A 116 -24.72 -23.59 -6.26
N PRO A 117 -24.21 -24.31 -5.23
CA PRO A 117 -24.50 -25.73 -5.06
C PRO A 117 -25.96 -26.03 -4.72
N PHE A 118 -26.76 -25.03 -4.35
CA PHE A 118 -28.15 -25.20 -3.96
C PHE A 118 -29.18 -24.95 -5.08
N TYR A 119 -28.76 -24.53 -6.27
CA TYR A 119 -29.63 -24.15 -7.38
C TYR A 119 -29.38 -24.93 -8.69
N ARG A 120 -28.76 -26.10 -8.65
CA ARG A 120 -28.76 -26.97 -9.82
C ARG A 120 -30.07 -27.77 -9.84
N PRO A 121 -31.01 -27.46 -10.75
CA PRO A 121 -32.14 -28.36 -10.98
C PRO A 121 -31.60 -29.69 -11.51
N TRP A 122 -32.07 -30.77 -10.93
CA TRP A 122 -31.78 -32.16 -11.32
C TRP A 122 -32.57 -32.51 -12.59
N TRP A 123 -32.12 -32.01 -13.72
CA TRP A 123 -32.60 -32.43 -15.04
C TRP A 123 -31.55 -32.27 -16.11
#